data_dcd484cf971bd676d2553a22ff2400b2
#
_entry.id   dcd484cf971bd676d2553a22ff2400b2
#
_cell.length_a   1.000
_cell.length_b   1.000
_cell.length_c   1.000
_cell.angle_alpha   90.00
_cell.angle_beta   90.00
_cell.angle_gamma   90.00
#
_symmetry.space_group_name_H-M   'P 1'
#
loop_
_entity.id
_entity.type
_entity.pdbx_description
1 polymer ?
#
loop_
_entity_poly.entity_id
_entity_poly.type
_entity_poly.pdbx_seq_one_letter_code
_entity_poly.pdbx_strand_id
1 'polypeptide(L)'
;MNTLVRTRIRAQIIKELLSILRDPKSRFIVIMPPLMQLLVFSFAATLEVKHIDIAILNEDAGRWGYEVTQRLSHSYFVDSVTTTRSQKENEDLIARGKVLATLQIPGDFSRKLAAHQSAPIQAVLDGRNANASQIAFGYMQLVLARINQDLGFSEGMFPERVALRYWFNPNLTYHWFLVPSLGGTLVMFVTLMIASLSIARERELGTFDQLMVSPCTPTEIIFAKIVP
;
A
#
# COMPACT_ATOMS: atom_id res chain seq x y z
N MET A 1 5.63 -15.78 37.37
CA MET A 1 4.91 -16.82 36.60
C MET A 1 5.45 -18.16 37.06
N ASN A 2 4.65 -18.97 37.74
CA ASN A 2 5.08 -20.19 38.43
C ASN A 2 5.69 -21.20 37.45
N THR A 3 6.74 -21.88 37.87
CA THR A 3 7.45 -22.94 37.08
C THR A 3 6.49 -23.99 36.52
N LEU A 4 5.45 -24.36 37.27
CA LEU A 4 4.40 -25.29 36.85
C LEU A 4 3.59 -24.80 35.64
N VAL A 5 3.23 -23.50 35.60
CA VAL A 5 2.49 -22.89 34.47
C VAL A 5 3.34 -22.94 33.20
N ARG A 6 4.61 -22.58 33.30
CA ARG A 6 5.55 -22.64 32.14
C ARG A 6 5.70 -24.07 31.60
N THR A 7 5.79 -25.06 32.47
CA THR A 7 5.93 -26.46 32.05
C THR A 7 4.65 -26.96 31.35
N ARG A 8 3.48 -26.59 31.85
CA ARG A 8 2.18 -26.96 31.22
C ARG A 8 2.02 -26.33 29.84
N ILE A 9 2.24 -25.03 29.74
CA ILE A 9 2.16 -24.30 28.44
C ILE A 9 3.15 -24.90 27.45
N ARG A 10 4.39 -25.15 27.85
CA ARG A 10 5.41 -25.76 26.98
C ARG A 10 5.01 -27.15 26.51
N ALA A 11 4.47 -28.00 27.38
CA ALA A 11 4.00 -29.33 27.02
C ALA A 11 2.86 -29.26 25.99
N GLN A 12 1.91 -28.35 26.16
CA GLN A 12 0.82 -28.12 25.22
C GLN A 12 1.33 -27.61 23.86
N ILE A 13 2.23 -26.62 23.86
CA ILE A 13 2.86 -26.11 22.64
C ILE A 13 3.56 -27.23 21.85
N ILE A 14 4.35 -28.06 22.52
CA ILE A 14 5.04 -29.19 21.90
C ILE A 14 4.04 -30.19 21.32
N LYS A 15 2.97 -30.51 22.08
CA LYS A 15 1.89 -31.39 21.60
C LYS A 15 1.24 -30.85 20.32
N GLU A 16 0.85 -29.56 20.30
CA GLU A 16 0.24 -28.92 19.12
C GLU A 16 1.19 -28.92 17.92
N LEU A 17 2.44 -28.52 18.13
CA LEU A 17 3.46 -28.49 17.08
C LEU A 17 3.67 -29.90 16.48
N LEU A 18 3.80 -30.91 17.32
CA LEU A 18 3.94 -32.30 16.86
C LEU A 18 2.69 -32.80 16.16
N SER A 19 1.50 -32.41 16.60
CA SER A 19 0.24 -32.76 15.94
C SER A 19 0.19 -32.22 14.51
N ILE A 20 0.59 -30.95 14.31
CA ILE A 20 0.63 -30.32 12.98
C ILE A 20 1.70 -30.98 12.11
N LEU A 21 2.91 -31.20 12.65
CA LEU A 21 4.04 -31.73 11.88
C LEU A 21 3.88 -33.22 11.50
N ARG A 22 3.16 -34.01 12.30
CA ARG A 22 2.96 -35.45 12.03
C ARG A 22 1.78 -35.72 11.12
N ASP A 23 0.81 -34.83 11.05
CA ASP A 23 -0.37 -35.04 10.19
C ASP A 23 -0.15 -34.40 8.80
N PRO A 24 -0.10 -35.21 7.74
CA PRO A 24 0.13 -34.68 6.39
C PRO A 24 -0.98 -33.78 5.89
N LYS A 25 -2.24 -33.97 6.34
CA LYS A 25 -3.37 -33.12 5.98
C LYS A 25 -3.22 -31.74 6.61
N SER A 26 -2.88 -31.67 7.90
CA SER A 26 -2.64 -30.42 8.60
C SER A 26 -1.47 -29.64 7.99
N ARG A 27 -0.37 -30.32 7.65
CA ARG A 27 0.76 -29.69 6.94
C ARG A 27 0.35 -29.07 5.60
N PHE A 28 -0.43 -29.78 4.80
CA PHE A 28 -0.90 -29.28 3.52
C PHE A 28 -1.78 -28.04 3.69
N ILE A 29 -2.74 -28.07 4.63
CA ILE A 29 -3.65 -26.96 4.93
C ILE A 29 -2.89 -25.74 5.47
N VAL A 30 -1.81 -25.94 6.22
CA VAL A 30 -0.99 -24.83 6.77
C VAL A 30 -0.10 -24.19 5.71
N ILE A 31 0.44 -24.96 4.78
CA ILE A 31 1.47 -24.48 3.83
C ILE A 31 0.83 -24.03 2.50
N MET A 32 -0.09 -24.79 1.94
CA MET A 32 -0.57 -24.54 0.58
C MET A 32 -1.39 -23.26 0.41
N PRO A 33 -2.39 -22.95 1.24
CA PRO A 33 -3.17 -21.73 1.08
C PRO A 33 -2.33 -20.45 1.22
N PRO A 34 -1.44 -20.30 2.23
CA PRO A 34 -0.57 -19.14 2.33
C PRO A 34 0.38 -19.00 1.14
N LEU A 35 0.95 -20.11 0.67
CA LEU A 35 1.87 -20.10 -0.46
C LEU A 35 1.17 -19.70 -1.74
N MET A 36 -0.03 -20.25 -1.99
CA MET A 36 -0.86 -19.87 -3.13
C MET A 36 -1.32 -18.42 -3.04
N GLN A 37 -1.71 -17.98 -1.86
CA GLN A 37 -2.13 -16.60 -1.62
C GLN A 37 -0.98 -15.62 -1.85
N LEU A 38 0.20 -15.93 -1.34
CA LEU A 38 1.40 -15.12 -1.55
C LEU A 38 1.77 -15.04 -3.03
N LEU A 39 1.72 -16.17 -3.76
CA LEU A 39 1.93 -16.21 -5.20
C LEU A 39 0.90 -15.34 -5.93
N VAL A 40 -0.38 -15.58 -5.72
CA VAL A 40 -1.46 -14.86 -6.39
C VAL A 40 -1.37 -13.36 -6.13
N PHE A 41 -1.24 -12.95 -4.87
CA PHE A 41 -1.18 -11.52 -4.55
C PHE A 41 0.15 -10.86 -4.97
N SER A 42 1.27 -11.59 -4.95
CA SER A 42 2.54 -11.05 -5.43
C SER A 42 2.52 -10.72 -6.92
N PHE A 43 1.77 -11.50 -7.72
CA PHE A 43 1.67 -11.28 -9.17
C PHE A 43 0.42 -10.53 -9.59
N ALA A 44 -0.72 -10.73 -8.90
CA ALA A 44 -1.99 -10.12 -9.29
C ALA A 44 -2.20 -8.71 -8.71
N ALA A 45 -1.61 -8.43 -7.55
CA ALA A 45 -1.73 -7.12 -6.90
C ALA A 45 -0.60 -6.17 -7.36
N THR A 46 -0.46 -5.97 -8.65
CA THR A 46 0.33 -4.85 -9.18
C THR A 46 -0.48 -3.56 -8.95
N LEU A 47 -0.38 -3.01 -7.75
CA LEU A 47 -0.82 -1.64 -7.45
C LEU A 47 0.27 -0.62 -7.89
N GLU A 48 1.21 -1.05 -8.72
CA GLU A 48 2.09 -0.14 -9.41
C GLU A 48 1.24 0.59 -10.44
N VAL A 49 0.92 1.83 -10.13
CA VAL A 49 0.19 2.72 -11.04
C VAL A 49 1.19 3.10 -12.14
N LYS A 50 1.35 2.19 -13.10
CA LYS A 50 2.01 2.43 -14.38
C LYS A 50 0.92 2.84 -15.36
N HIS A 51 1.24 3.80 -16.21
CA HIS A 51 0.34 4.21 -17.28
C HIS A 51 -0.93 4.91 -16.80
N ILE A 52 -0.77 6.09 -16.19
CA ILE A 52 -1.90 6.96 -15.89
C ILE A 52 -2.15 7.94 -17.02
N ASP A 53 -3.42 8.10 -17.35
CA ASP A 53 -3.87 9.17 -18.21
C ASP A 53 -4.12 10.42 -17.37
N ILE A 54 -3.54 11.54 -17.75
CA ILE A 54 -3.72 12.84 -17.10
C ILE A 54 -4.25 13.86 -18.10
N ALA A 55 -5.01 14.84 -17.62
CA ALA A 55 -5.38 15.99 -18.41
C ALA A 55 -4.69 17.25 -17.88
N ILE A 56 -4.23 18.11 -18.75
CA ILE A 56 -3.56 19.35 -18.37
C ILE A 56 -4.24 20.53 -19.06
N LEU A 57 -4.79 21.43 -18.24
CA LEU A 57 -5.23 22.74 -18.65
C LEU A 57 -4.08 23.73 -18.37
N ASN A 58 -3.34 24.07 -19.38
CA ASN A 58 -2.28 25.06 -19.27
C ASN A 58 -2.78 26.41 -19.81
N GLU A 59 -3.06 27.34 -18.92
CA GLU A 59 -3.46 28.72 -19.24
C GLU A 59 -2.25 29.67 -19.29
N ASP A 60 -1.05 29.20 -18.88
CA ASP A 60 0.17 29.99 -18.89
C ASP A 60 0.83 29.99 -20.27
N ALA A 61 1.01 31.17 -20.83
CA ALA A 61 1.74 31.36 -22.10
C ALA A 61 3.27 31.42 -21.92
N GLY A 62 3.75 31.31 -20.70
CA GLY A 62 5.17 31.45 -20.38
C GLY A 62 5.94 30.13 -20.45
N ARG A 63 7.27 30.25 -20.35
CA ARG A 63 8.21 29.14 -20.42
C ARG A 63 7.92 28.04 -19.38
N TRP A 64 7.56 28.44 -18.16
CA TRP A 64 7.47 27.51 -17.02
C TRP A 64 6.24 26.62 -17.07
N GLY A 65 5.09 27.13 -17.55
CA GLY A 65 3.92 26.29 -17.78
C GLY A 65 4.15 25.23 -18.84
N TYR A 66 4.89 25.59 -19.89
CA TYR A 66 5.32 24.62 -20.92
C TYR A 66 6.26 23.55 -20.32
N GLU A 67 7.27 23.95 -19.56
CA GLU A 67 8.24 23.05 -18.93
C GLU A 67 7.57 22.04 -17.98
N VAL A 68 6.63 22.49 -17.14
CA VAL A 68 5.84 21.61 -16.27
C VAL A 68 5.07 20.59 -17.10
N THR A 69 4.39 21.04 -18.15
CA THR A 69 3.62 20.15 -19.05
C THR A 69 4.52 19.12 -19.71
N GLN A 70 5.67 19.51 -20.23
CA GLN A 70 6.63 18.62 -20.88
C GLN A 70 7.21 17.58 -19.91
N ARG A 71 7.64 17.97 -18.72
CA ARG A 71 8.22 17.04 -17.75
C ARG A 71 7.19 16.05 -17.23
N LEU A 72 5.95 16.46 -17.05
CA LEU A 72 4.88 15.54 -16.69
C LEU A 72 4.57 14.57 -17.83
N SER A 73 4.49 15.04 -19.07
CA SER A 73 4.21 14.18 -20.24
C SER A 73 5.30 13.14 -20.52
N HIS A 74 6.55 13.43 -20.16
CA HIS A 74 7.67 12.50 -20.32
C HIS A 74 7.97 11.68 -19.05
N SER A 75 7.11 11.76 -18.04
CA SER A 75 7.28 10.98 -16.81
C SER A 75 6.94 9.51 -17.03
N TYR A 76 7.73 8.62 -16.43
CA TYR A 76 7.60 7.17 -16.60
C TYR A 76 6.23 6.58 -16.17
N PHE A 77 5.47 7.32 -15.36
CA PHE A 77 4.17 6.91 -14.85
C PHE A 77 2.99 7.43 -15.68
N VAL A 78 3.23 8.38 -16.61
CA VAL A 78 2.21 8.96 -17.48
C VAL A 78 2.22 8.22 -18.82
N ASP A 79 1.05 7.71 -19.21
CA ASP A 79 0.86 7.06 -20.52
C ASP A 79 0.40 8.05 -21.56
N SER A 80 -0.64 8.81 -21.25
CA SER A 80 -1.15 9.84 -22.13
C SER A 80 -1.44 11.16 -21.42
N VAL A 81 -1.19 12.27 -22.14
CA VAL A 81 -1.54 13.61 -21.67
C VAL A 81 -2.57 14.21 -22.63
N THR A 82 -3.75 14.47 -22.12
CA THR A 82 -4.80 15.19 -22.86
C THR A 82 -4.71 16.67 -22.52
N THR A 83 -4.39 17.51 -23.49
CA THR A 83 -4.45 18.97 -23.30
C THR A 83 -5.91 19.42 -23.42
N THR A 84 -6.39 20.09 -22.38
CA THR A 84 -7.77 20.61 -22.33
C THR A 84 -7.78 22.14 -22.46
N ARG A 85 -8.93 22.67 -22.80
CA ARG A 85 -9.12 24.12 -23.02
C ARG A 85 -10.01 24.79 -21.99
N SER A 86 -10.63 23.99 -21.11
CA SER A 86 -11.52 24.52 -20.07
C SER A 86 -11.57 23.60 -18.85
N GLN A 87 -11.87 24.18 -17.71
CA GLN A 87 -12.07 23.44 -16.48
C GLN A 87 -13.22 22.43 -16.60
N LYS A 88 -14.28 22.78 -17.32
CA LYS A 88 -15.42 21.89 -17.54
C LYS A 88 -15.03 20.63 -18.31
N GLU A 89 -14.12 20.74 -19.27
CA GLU A 89 -13.57 19.60 -19.99
C GLU A 89 -12.75 18.68 -19.06
N ASN A 90 -11.97 19.23 -18.13
CA ASN A 90 -11.28 18.50 -17.10
C ASN A 90 -12.23 17.72 -16.21
N GLU A 91 -13.30 18.37 -15.75
CA GLU A 91 -14.35 17.75 -14.93
C GLU A 91 -15.06 16.61 -15.66
N ASP A 92 -15.39 16.81 -16.94
CA ASP A 92 -16.01 15.78 -17.79
C ASP A 92 -15.10 14.57 -18.00
N LEU A 93 -13.79 14.77 -18.19
CA LEU A 93 -12.83 13.68 -18.36
C LEU A 93 -12.68 12.83 -17.09
N ILE A 94 -12.61 13.45 -15.91
CA ILE A 94 -12.62 12.74 -14.62
C ILE A 94 -13.97 12.03 -14.40
N ALA A 95 -15.09 12.70 -14.64
CA ALA A 95 -16.42 12.13 -14.44
C ALA A 95 -16.64 10.86 -15.28
N ARG A 96 -16.12 10.84 -16.50
CA ARG A 96 -16.16 9.69 -17.42
C ARG A 96 -15.06 8.64 -17.13
N GLY A 97 -14.17 8.87 -16.17
CA GLY A 97 -13.07 7.96 -15.86
C GLY A 97 -12.03 7.83 -16.96
N LYS A 98 -11.91 8.83 -17.83
CA LYS A 98 -10.92 8.83 -18.93
C LYS A 98 -9.54 9.24 -18.47
N VAL A 99 -9.43 9.97 -17.37
CA VAL A 99 -8.17 10.40 -16.75
C VAL A 99 -8.24 10.18 -15.25
N LEU A 100 -7.10 9.86 -14.66
CA LEU A 100 -6.98 9.67 -13.21
C LEU A 100 -6.79 10.98 -12.47
N ALA A 101 -6.17 11.96 -13.12
CA ALA A 101 -5.91 13.27 -12.56
C ALA A 101 -5.98 14.37 -13.62
N THR A 102 -6.36 15.56 -13.18
CA THR A 102 -6.24 16.77 -14.00
C THR A 102 -5.39 17.80 -13.29
N LEU A 103 -4.60 18.55 -14.05
CA LEU A 103 -3.82 19.66 -13.55
C LEU A 103 -4.27 20.94 -14.25
N GLN A 104 -4.36 22.02 -13.47
CA GLN A 104 -4.60 23.36 -14.00
C GLN A 104 -3.42 24.26 -13.61
N ILE A 105 -2.77 24.80 -14.63
CA ILE A 105 -1.67 25.77 -14.51
C ILE A 105 -2.26 27.13 -14.81
N PRO A 106 -2.29 28.05 -13.82
CA PRO A 106 -2.91 29.36 -13.99
C PRO A 106 -2.11 30.26 -14.96
N GLY A 107 -2.81 31.17 -15.67
CA GLY A 107 -2.21 32.03 -16.68
C GLY A 107 -1.15 33.03 -16.19
N ASP A 108 -1.02 33.21 -14.89
CA ASP A 108 0.01 34.05 -14.27
C ASP A 108 1.18 33.27 -13.66
N PHE A 109 1.23 31.96 -13.91
CA PHE A 109 2.20 31.02 -13.32
C PHE A 109 3.66 31.45 -13.57
N SER A 110 4.05 31.60 -14.83
CA SER A 110 5.42 32.03 -15.18
C SER A 110 5.76 33.44 -14.67
N ARG A 111 4.79 34.34 -14.67
CA ARG A 111 4.98 35.70 -14.16
C ARG A 111 5.23 35.69 -12.65
N LYS A 112 4.47 34.91 -11.89
CA LYS A 112 4.66 34.76 -10.43
C LYS A 112 6.01 34.14 -10.11
N LEU A 113 6.38 33.08 -10.82
CA LEU A 113 7.69 32.46 -10.64
C LEU A 113 8.84 33.44 -10.93
N ALA A 114 8.76 34.20 -12.01
CA ALA A 114 9.77 35.24 -12.34
C ALA A 114 9.87 36.35 -11.28
N ALA A 115 8.76 36.65 -10.61
CA ALA A 115 8.71 37.59 -9.49
C ALA A 115 9.08 36.95 -8.14
N HIS A 116 9.56 35.72 -8.12
CA HIS A 116 9.84 34.99 -6.90
C HIS A 116 8.61 34.83 -5.96
N GLN A 117 7.42 34.75 -6.50
CA GLN A 117 6.17 34.58 -5.75
C GLN A 117 5.66 33.13 -5.87
N SER A 118 4.87 32.71 -4.87
CA SER A 118 4.22 31.40 -4.90
C SER A 118 3.23 31.29 -6.08
N ALA A 119 3.38 30.24 -6.87
CA ALA A 119 2.55 29.96 -8.04
C ALA A 119 1.94 28.56 -7.90
N PRO A 120 0.77 28.43 -7.23
CA PRO A 120 0.16 27.13 -7.01
C PRO A 120 -0.40 26.54 -8.30
N ILE A 121 -0.22 25.22 -8.48
CA ILE A 121 -0.88 24.42 -9.50
C ILE A 121 -2.01 23.65 -8.82
N GLN A 122 -3.20 23.68 -9.41
CA GLN A 122 -4.31 22.91 -8.91
C GLN A 122 -4.27 21.50 -9.51
N ALA A 123 -4.36 20.48 -8.67
CA ALA A 123 -4.52 19.09 -9.08
C ALA A 123 -5.87 18.55 -8.57
N VAL A 124 -6.65 17.96 -9.45
CA VAL A 124 -7.90 17.26 -9.11
C VAL A 124 -7.74 15.79 -9.49
N LEU A 125 -8.05 14.90 -8.55
CA LEU A 125 -7.83 13.46 -8.68
C LEU A 125 -9.15 12.70 -8.62
N ASP A 126 -9.22 11.55 -9.30
CA ASP A 126 -10.38 10.66 -9.25
C ASP A 126 -10.44 9.92 -7.90
N GLY A 127 -11.31 10.37 -7.01
CA GLY A 127 -11.49 9.76 -5.68
C GLY A 127 -12.07 8.34 -5.69
N ARG A 128 -12.61 7.87 -6.81
CA ARG A 128 -13.11 6.48 -6.95
C ARG A 128 -11.96 5.48 -6.93
N ASN A 129 -10.79 5.89 -7.43
CA ASN A 129 -9.55 5.12 -7.41
C ASN A 129 -8.56 5.70 -6.39
N ALA A 130 -8.97 5.85 -5.14
CA ALA A 130 -8.24 6.61 -4.12
C ALA A 130 -6.76 6.21 -3.98
N ASN A 131 -6.45 4.91 -4.03
CA ASN A 131 -5.08 4.42 -3.91
C ASN A 131 -4.22 4.81 -5.13
N ALA A 132 -4.72 4.60 -6.34
CA ALA A 132 -4.03 5.00 -7.57
C ALA A 132 -3.84 6.51 -7.63
N SER A 133 -4.86 7.27 -7.23
CA SER A 133 -4.82 8.73 -7.19
C SER A 133 -3.78 9.27 -6.22
N GLN A 134 -3.65 8.69 -5.02
CA GLN A 134 -2.63 9.10 -4.06
C GLN A 134 -1.20 8.80 -4.56
N ILE A 135 -0.98 7.64 -5.18
CA ILE A 135 0.30 7.29 -5.76
C ILE A 135 0.66 8.24 -6.91
N ALA A 136 -0.30 8.49 -7.81
CA ALA A 136 -0.13 9.44 -8.92
C ALA A 136 0.18 10.85 -8.42
N PHE A 137 -0.51 11.31 -7.38
CA PHE A 137 -0.25 12.60 -6.75
C PHE A 137 1.17 12.69 -6.18
N GLY A 138 1.62 11.63 -5.47
CA GLY A 138 2.99 11.56 -4.98
C GLY A 138 4.03 11.68 -6.09
N TYR A 139 3.82 11.02 -7.23
CA TYR A 139 4.71 11.12 -8.40
C TYR A 139 4.71 12.52 -9.02
N MET A 140 3.53 13.15 -9.15
CA MET A 140 3.42 14.52 -9.63
C MET A 140 4.16 15.50 -8.72
N GLN A 141 4.02 15.35 -7.40
CA GLN A 141 4.75 16.15 -6.43
C GLN A 141 6.27 16.01 -6.58
N LEU A 142 6.77 14.79 -6.81
CA LEU A 142 8.21 14.55 -7.04
C LEU A 142 8.71 15.23 -8.31
N VAL A 143 7.94 15.20 -9.40
CA VAL A 143 8.29 15.90 -10.64
C VAL A 143 8.32 17.40 -10.43
N LEU A 144 7.31 17.96 -9.78
CA LEU A 144 7.25 19.40 -9.47
C LEU A 144 8.38 19.82 -8.53
N ALA A 145 8.73 19.02 -7.54
CA ALA A 145 9.85 19.29 -6.64
C ALA A 145 11.20 19.31 -7.38
N ARG A 146 11.41 18.41 -8.35
CA ARG A 146 12.60 18.42 -9.21
C ARG A 146 12.66 19.66 -10.09
N ILE A 147 11.53 20.09 -10.65
CA ILE A 147 11.45 21.34 -11.41
C ILE A 147 11.90 22.52 -10.54
N ASN A 148 11.43 22.60 -9.30
CA ASN A 148 11.85 23.64 -8.38
C ASN A 148 13.34 23.65 -8.08
N GLN A 149 13.93 22.46 -7.89
CA GLN A 149 15.36 22.30 -7.66
C GLN A 149 16.19 22.78 -8.85
N ASP A 150 15.80 22.36 -10.07
CA ASP A 150 16.49 22.72 -11.31
C ASP A 150 16.41 24.23 -11.63
N LEU A 151 15.33 24.88 -11.18
CA LEU A 151 15.10 26.32 -11.37
C LEU A 151 15.88 27.20 -10.39
N GLY A 152 16.60 26.60 -9.44
CA GLY A 152 17.35 27.33 -8.42
C GLY A 152 16.46 28.16 -7.49
N PHE A 153 15.18 27.86 -7.45
CA PHE A 153 14.30 28.46 -6.46
C PHE A 153 14.71 27.96 -5.08
N SER A 154 15.36 28.87 -4.35
CA SER A 154 15.75 28.62 -2.96
C SER A 154 14.56 28.11 -2.19
N GLU A 155 14.84 27.13 -1.37
CA GLU A 155 13.98 26.53 -0.38
C GLU A 155 13.10 27.56 0.37
N GLY A 156 11.95 27.98 -0.10
CA GLY A 156 11.06 28.95 0.58
C GLY A 156 9.83 29.38 -0.20
N MET A 157 9.79 29.11 -1.50
CA MET A 157 8.75 29.64 -2.37
C MET A 157 7.47 28.80 -2.45
N PHE A 158 7.53 27.55 -2.01
CA PHE A 158 6.34 26.72 -1.81
C PHE A 158 6.13 26.47 -0.32
N PRO A 159 4.90 26.68 0.20
CA PRO A 159 4.64 26.75 1.64
C PRO A 159 4.83 25.45 2.41
N GLU A 160 5.05 24.32 1.77
CA GLU A 160 5.31 23.07 2.45
C GLU A 160 6.52 22.35 1.86
N ARG A 161 7.66 22.55 2.52
CA ARG A 161 8.84 21.75 2.32
C ARG A 161 8.71 20.44 3.06
N VAL A 162 8.22 19.45 2.41
CA VAL A 162 8.50 18.09 2.83
C VAL A 162 9.62 17.57 1.93
N ALA A 163 10.85 17.58 2.42
CA ALA A 163 11.93 16.80 1.81
C ALA A 163 11.62 15.32 2.05
N LEU A 164 10.77 14.75 1.22
CA LEU A 164 10.40 13.34 1.29
C LEU A 164 11.61 12.53 0.85
N ARG A 165 12.35 11.99 1.81
CA ARG A 165 13.41 11.04 1.57
C ARG A 165 12.92 9.64 1.94
N TYR A 166 12.66 8.84 0.95
CA TYR A 166 12.27 7.43 1.15
C TYR A 166 13.52 6.59 1.44
N TRP A 167 13.62 6.09 2.68
CA TRP A 167 14.64 5.15 3.08
C TRP A 167 14.20 3.74 2.71
N PHE A 168 15.15 2.90 2.27
CA PHE A 168 14.95 1.49 1.89
C PHE A 168 14.17 1.22 0.60
N ASN A 169 13.36 2.16 0.12
CA ASN A 169 12.62 2.05 -1.15
C ASN A 169 12.59 3.40 -1.89
N PRO A 170 13.73 3.92 -2.36
CA PRO A 170 13.81 5.24 -2.97
C PRO A 170 13.00 5.36 -4.27
N ASN A 171 12.74 4.24 -4.95
CA ASN A 171 11.96 4.21 -6.18
C ASN A 171 10.47 3.95 -5.92
N LEU A 172 10.03 3.84 -4.66
CA LEU A 172 8.64 3.53 -4.28
C LEU A 172 8.09 2.30 -5.00
N THR A 173 8.95 1.30 -5.24
CA THR A 173 8.54 0.05 -5.88
C THR A 173 7.54 -0.67 -4.98
N TYR A 174 6.32 -0.85 -5.46
CA TYR A 174 5.19 -1.36 -4.69
C TYR A 174 5.44 -2.76 -4.08
N HIS A 175 6.16 -3.62 -4.79
CA HIS A 175 6.48 -4.97 -4.31
C HIS A 175 7.20 -4.99 -2.97
N TRP A 176 8.11 -4.04 -2.72
CA TRP A 176 8.84 -3.94 -1.45
C TRP A 176 7.94 -3.53 -0.26
N PHE A 177 6.80 -2.94 -0.54
CA PHE A 177 5.78 -2.64 0.47
C PHE A 177 4.76 -3.78 0.59
N LEU A 178 4.28 -4.30 -0.53
CA LEU A 178 3.19 -5.29 -0.59
C LEU A 178 3.61 -6.63 0.02
N VAL A 179 4.77 -7.17 -0.40
CA VAL A 179 5.18 -8.52 0.01
C VAL A 179 5.34 -8.66 1.53
N PRO A 180 6.04 -7.76 2.24
CA PRO A 180 6.09 -7.81 3.71
C PRO A 180 4.74 -7.60 4.39
N SER A 181 3.90 -6.72 3.85
CA SER A 181 2.55 -6.46 4.37
C SER A 181 1.65 -7.69 4.25
N LEU A 182 1.69 -8.35 3.11
CA LEU A 182 0.99 -9.62 2.90
C LEU A 182 1.51 -10.71 3.84
N GLY A 183 2.82 -10.76 4.07
CA GLY A 183 3.43 -11.70 5.01
C GLY A 183 2.81 -11.59 6.40
N GLY A 184 2.67 -10.38 6.93
CA GLY A 184 2.01 -10.13 8.22
C GLY A 184 0.54 -10.57 8.25
N THR A 185 -0.20 -10.23 7.21
CA THR A 185 -1.61 -10.63 7.08
C THR A 185 -1.77 -12.16 6.98
N LEU A 186 -0.89 -12.81 6.22
CA LEU A 186 -0.90 -14.27 6.07
C LEU A 186 -0.62 -14.99 7.39
N VAL A 187 0.37 -14.52 8.15
CA VAL A 187 0.67 -15.08 9.49
C VAL A 187 -0.56 -15.01 10.38
N MET A 188 -1.27 -13.87 10.39
CA MET A 188 -2.50 -13.72 11.16
C MET A 188 -3.58 -14.72 10.72
N PHE A 189 -3.84 -14.85 9.43
CA PHE A 189 -4.83 -15.79 8.89
C PHE A 189 -4.48 -17.26 9.20
N VAL A 190 -3.23 -17.63 8.99
CA VAL A 190 -2.76 -19.00 9.25
C VAL A 190 -2.89 -19.35 10.72
N THR A 191 -2.49 -18.44 11.61
CA THR A 191 -2.60 -18.65 13.05
C THR A 191 -4.06 -18.87 13.48
N LEU A 192 -4.99 -18.05 12.98
CA LEU A 192 -6.41 -18.19 13.28
C LEU A 192 -6.97 -19.51 12.73
N MET A 193 -6.57 -19.88 11.51
CA MET A 193 -7.02 -21.10 10.86
C MET A 193 -6.51 -22.34 11.61
N ILE A 194 -5.23 -22.39 11.99
CA ILE A 194 -4.64 -23.49 12.75
C ILE A 194 -5.30 -23.62 14.11
N ALA A 195 -5.48 -22.53 14.84
CA ALA A 195 -6.13 -22.53 16.15
C ALA A 195 -7.57 -23.06 16.06
N SER A 196 -8.32 -22.62 15.05
CA SER A 196 -9.70 -23.07 14.81
C SER A 196 -9.75 -24.56 14.43
N LEU A 197 -8.87 -25.01 13.53
CA LEU A 197 -8.78 -26.41 13.10
C LEU A 197 -8.38 -27.33 14.25
N SER A 198 -7.45 -26.91 15.10
CA SER A 198 -7.03 -27.66 16.29
C SER A 198 -8.21 -27.87 17.25
N ILE A 199 -9.03 -26.84 17.51
CA ILE A 199 -10.21 -26.96 18.37
C ILE A 199 -11.27 -27.87 17.74
N ALA A 200 -11.54 -27.69 16.44
CA ALA A 200 -12.51 -28.53 15.72
C ALA A 200 -12.11 -30.00 15.78
N ARG A 201 -10.85 -30.31 15.54
CA ARG A 201 -10.32 -31.68 15.57
C ARG A 201 -10.39 -32.29 16.96
N GLU A 202 -10.12 -31.55 18.03
CA GLU A 202 -10.29 -32.08 19.40
C GLU A 202 -11.75 -32.38 19.73
N ARG A 203 -12.69 -31.63 19.19
CA ARG A 203 -14.13 -31.92 19.32
C ARG A 203 -14.51 -33.18 18.54
N GLU A 204 -14.05 -33.35 17.30
CA GLU A 204 -14.32 -34.51 16.47
C GLU A 204 -13.74 -35.79 17.10
N LEU A 205 -12.57 -35.74 17.71
CA LEU A 205 -11.92 -36.85 18.37
C LEU A 205 -12.45 -37.12 19.79
N GLY A 206 -13.36 -36.30 20.31
CA GLY A 206 -13.87 -36.40 21.68
C GLY A 206 -12.84 -36.10 22.79
N THR A 207 -11.71 -35.52 22.44
CA THR A 207 -10.63 -35.17 23.38
C THR A 207 -10.78 -33.77 24.01
N PHE A 208 -11.74 -33.01 23.54
CA PHE A 208 -12.01 -31.66 24.03
C PHE A 208 -12.44 -31.67 25.50
N ASP A 209 -13.29 -32.63 25.90
CA ASP A 209 -13.74 -32.74 27.28
C ASP A 209 -12.60 -33.16 28.22
N GLN A 210 -11.64 -33.96 27.75
CA GLN A 210 -10.43 -34.28 28.49
C GLN A 210 -9.54 -33.05 28.71
N LEU A 211 -9.50 -32.16 27.73
CA LEU A 211 -8.78 -30.89 27.84
C LEU A 211 -9.41 -29.96 28.87
N MET A 212 -10.75 -29.96 28.95
CA MET A 212 -11.50 -29.14 29.93
C MET A 212 -11.35 -29.65 31.37
N VAL A 213 -11.09 -30.93 31.58
CA VAL A 213 -10.82 -31.53 32.92
C VAL A 213 -9.34 -31.43 33.30
N SER A 214 -8.49 -31.00 32.36
CA SER A 214 -7.07 -30.81 32.62
C SER A 214 -6.84 -29.66 33.59
N PRO A 215 -5.72 -29.65 34.37
CA PRO A 215 -5.41 -28.56 35.29
C PRO A 215 -4.96 -27.27 34.61
N CYS A 216 -5.26 -27.08 33.32
CA CYS A 216 -4.92 -25.90 32.54
C CYS A 216 -6.06 -24.87 32.57
N THR A 217 -5.72 -23.60 32.70
CA THR A 217 -6.70 -22.52 32.56
C THR A 217 -7.07 -22.28 31.11
N PRO A 218 -8.27 -21.75 30.79
CA PRO A 218 -8.66 -21.44 29.41
C PRO A 218 -7.65 -20.55 28.68
N THR A 219 -7.04 -19.60 29.39
CA THR A 219 -6.02 -18.72 28.81
C THR A 219 -4.74 -19.47 28.45
N GLU A 220 -4.30 -20.43 29.29
CA GLU A 220 -3.14 -21.27 28.98
C GLU A 220 -3.38 -22.13 27.75
N ILE A 221 -4.59 -22.66 27.58
CA ILE A 221 -5.00 -23.45 26.42
C ILE A 221 -4.97 -22.60 25.13
N ILE A 222 -5.55 -21.39 25.18
CA ILE A 222 -5.56 -20.47 24.03
C ILE A 222 -4.13 -20.09 23.64
N PHE A 223 -3.30 -19.70 24.61
CA PHE A 223 -1.89 -19.37 24.31
C PHE A 223 -1.14 -20.56 23.70
N ALA A 224 -1.33 -21.77 24.21
CA ALA A 224 -0.68 -22.95 23.68
C ALA A 224 -1.10 -23.31 22.25
N LYS A 225 -2.29 -22.87 21.79
CA LYS A 225 -2.80 -23.09 20.42
C LYS A 225 -2.38 -22.00 19.44
N ILE A 226 -2.06 -20.80 19.93
CA ILE A 226 -1.68 -19.65 19.07
C ILE A 226 -0.17 -19.59 18.84
N VAL A 227 0.65 -20.04 19.80
CA VAL A 227 2.11 -19.93 19.75
C VAL A 227 2.82 -20.83 18.74
N PRO A 228 2.36 -22.09 18.46
CA PRO A 228 3.01 -22.93 17.44
C PRO A 228 2.90 -22.35 16.05
#